data_712040e573f8247ed412ec6426ec4bac
#
_entry.id   712040e573f8247ed412ec6426ec4bac
#
_cell.length_a   1.000
_cell.length_b   1.000
_cell.length_c   1.000
_cell.angle_alpha   90.00
_cell.angle_beta   90.00
_cell.angle_gamma   90.00
#
_symmetry.space_group_name_H-M   'P 1'
#
loop_
_entity.id
_entity.type
_entity.pdbx_description
1 polymer ?
#
loop_
_entity_poly.entity_id
_entity_poly.type
_entity_poly.pdbx_seq_one_letter_code
_entity_poly.pdbx_strand_id
1 'polypeptide(L)'
;MERISGPFNGFYIASYAGESGGPSPTFFAYAKICRGKPANYWDAHCCAKIPGEQLHPTAQQAIAEAEKRAREHTGRLAPFTFAKPDRGPSERYS
;
A
#
# COMPACT_ATOMS: atom_id res chain seq x y z
N MET A 1 -2.71 -9.52 11.07
CA MET A 1 -1.28 -9.40 10.74
C MET A 1 -1.04 -8.12 9.96
N GLU A 2 -0.01 -7.40 10.33
CA GLU A 2 0.33 -6.12 9.70
C GLU A 2 1.79 -6.12 9.29
N ARG A 3 2.11 -5.28 8.33
CA ARG A 3 3.50 -5.07 7.93
C ARG A 3 3.66 -3.63 7.44
N ILE A 4 4.73 -2.98 7.89
CA ILE A 4 5.14 -1.67 7.37
C ILE A 4 6.44 -1.87 6.63
N SER A 5 6.50 -1.43 5.40
CA SER A 5 7.67 -1.62 4.55
C SER A 5 7.94 -0.38 3.71
N GLY A 6 9.14 -0.32 3.17
CA GLY A 6 9.56 0.79 2.33
C GLY A 6 10.75 1.50 2.91
N PRO A 7 11.12 2.65 2.30
CA PRO A 7 10.37 3.31 1.22
C PRO A 7 10.56 2.65 -0.13
N PHE A 8 9.50 2.69 -0.94
CA PHE A 8 9.54 2.26 -2.33
C PHE A 8 9.15 3.47 -3.16
N ASN A 9 10.05 3.92 -3.99
CA ASN A 9 9.80 5.08 -4.84
C ASN A 9 9.33 6.30 -4.02
N GLY A 10 9.85 6.42 -2.79
CA GLY A 10 9.50 7.51 -1.88
C GLY A 10 8.25 7.29 -1.05
N PHE A 11 7.60 6.13 -1.18
CA PHE A 11 6.37 5.82 -0.44
C PHE A 11 6.59 4.66 0.51
N TYR A 12 5.84 4.65 1.61
CA TYR A 12 5.80 3.53 2.53
C TYR A 12 4.51 2.74 2.30
N ILE A 13 4.56 1.46 2.59
CA ILE A 13 3.39 0.59 2.43
C ILE A 13 3.03 -0.01 3.77
N ALA A 14 1.79 0.21 4.20
CA ALA A 14 1.23 -0.40 5.39
C ALA A 14 0.22 -1.45 4.95
N SER A 15 0.49 -2.71 5.25
CA SER A 15 -0.33 -3.83 4.81
C SER A 15 -1.00 -4.50 6.01
N TYR A 16 -2.20 -5.01 5.78
CA TYR A 16 -2.96 -5.75 6.78
C TYR A 16 -3.61 -6.97 6.14
N ALA A 17 -3.51 -8.11 6.79
CA ALA A 17 -4.21 -9.31 6.35
C ALA A 17 -5.15 -9.80 7.43
N GLY A 18 -6.35 -10.21 7.01
CA GLY A 18 -7.36 -10.76 7.90
C GLY A 18 -7.92 -12.05 7.35
N GLU A 19 -8.53 -12.83 8.24
CA GLU A 19 -9.15 -14.09 7.86
C GLU A 19 -10.51 -13.81 7.27
N SER A 20 -10.81 -14.46 6.15
CA SER A 20 -12.06 -14.19 5.42
C SER A 20 -13.25 -14.97 5.97
N GLY A 21 -13.02 -15.96 6.81
CA GLY A 21 -14.09 -16.83 7.27
C GLY A 21 -14.44 -17.89 6.23
N GLY A 22 -15.33 -18.78 6.58
CA GLY A 22 -15.73 -19.86 5.72
C GLY A 22 -15.21 -21.20 6.21
N PRO A 23 -15.53 -22.28 5.50
CA PRO A 23 -15.18 -23.63 5.98
C PRO A 23 -13.69 -23.91 5.96
N SER A 24 -12.96 -23.28 5.04
CA SER A 24 -11.49 -23.39 4.98
C SER A 24 -10.90 -22.02 5.21
N PRO A 25 -9.94 -21.90 6.15
CA PRO A 25 -9.36 -20.60 6.43
C PRO A 25 -8.62 -20.05 5.21
N THR A 26 -8.98 -18.86 4.81
CA THR A 26 -8.29 -18.11 3.77
C THR A 26 -8.13 -16.68 4.26
N PHE A 27 -7.22 -15.95 3.62
CA PHE A 27 -6.86 -14.62 4.07
C PHE A 27 -6.94 -13.62 2.93
N PHE A 28 -7.49 -12.46 3.24
CA PHE A 28 -7.45 -11.30 2.36
C PHE A 28 -6.43 -10.32 2.87
N ALA A 29 -6.04 -9.35 2.05
CA ALA A 29 -5.15 -8.30 2.48
C ALA A 29 -5.43 -7.01 1.75
N TYR A 30 -5.07 -5.91 2.39
CA TYR A 30 -5.08 -4.57 1.82
C TYR A 30 -3.73 -3.92 2.09
N ALA A 31 -3.31 -3.04 1.20
CA ALA A 31 -2.09 -2.27 1.38
C ALA A 31 -2.39 -0.80 1.19
N LYS A 32 -1.96 0.02 2.14
CA LYS A 32 -2.07 1.48 2.05
C LYS A 32 -0.73 2.04 1.62
N ILE A 33 -0.76 2.92 0.63
CA ILE A 33 0.44 3.61 0.17
C ILE A 33 0.49 4.96 0.88
N CYS A 34 1.57 5.21 1.61
CA CYS A 34 1.68 6.36 2.50
C CYS A 34 2.91 7.17 2.15
N ARG A 35 2.81 8.50 2.30
CA ARG A 35 3.94 9.37 2.03
C ARG A 35 4.92 9.42 3.18
N GLY A 36 4.44 9.23 4.42
CA GLY A 36 5.30 9.15 5.59
C GLY A 36 5.22 7.76 6.18
N LYS A 37 6.23 7.38 6.97
CA LYS A 37 6.25 6.07 7.62
C LYS A 37 5.20 6.04 8.72
N PRO A 38 4.15 5.20 8.60
CA PRO A 38 3.13 5.14 9.63
C PRO A 38 3.59 4.27 10.80
N ALA A 39 2.99 4.47 11.96
CA ALA A 39 3.26 3.64 13.12
C ALA A 39 2.61 2.26 12.98
N ASN A 40 1.43 2.21 12.37
CA ASN A 40 0.71 0.96 12.15
C ASN A 40 -0.26 1.15 10.98
N TYR A 41 -0.91 0.04 10.58
CA TYR A 41 -1.83 0.08 9.46
C TYR A 41 -3.04 0.99 9.71
N TRP A 42 -3.59 0.90 10.93
CA TRP A 42 -4.86 1.57 11.22
C TRP A 42 -4.75 3.09 11.29
N ASP A 43 -3.57 3.57 11.74
CA ASP A 43 -3.32 5.00 11.84
C ASP A 43 -2.68 5.57 10.57
N ALA A 44 -2.46 4.75 9.57
CA ALA A 44 -1.78 5.19 8.36
C ALA A 44 -2.67 6.14 7.54
N HIS A 45 -2.11 7.30 7.21
CA HIS A 45 -2.75 8.22 6.27
C HIS A 45 -2.28 7.86 4.87
N CYS A 46 -3.18 7.35 4.06
CA CYS A 46 -2.80 6.83 2.76
C CYS A 46 -3.25 7.74 1.63
N CYS A 47 -2.46 7.77 0.57
CA CYS A 47 -2.85 8.41 -0.68
C CYS A 47 -3.48 7.40 -1.65
N ALA A 48 -3.33 6.11 -1.37
CA ALA A 48 -3.98 5.06 -2.14
C ALA A 48 -4.11 3.81 -1.28
N LYS A 49 -5.16 3.04 -1.53
CA LYS A 49 -5.39 1.77 -0.84
C LYS A 49 -5.60 0.70 -1.89
N ILE A 50 -4.78 -0.33 -1.86
CA ILE A 50 -4.73 -1.37 -2.88
C ILE A 50 -5.17 -2.70 -2.26
N PRO A 51 -6.28 -3.28 -2.70
CA PRO A 51 -6.67 -4.61 -2.21
C PRO A 51 -5.87 -5.69 -2.93
N GLY A 52 -5.67 -6.81 -2.26
CA GLY A 52 -5.21 -8.01 -2.92
C GLY A 52 -6.31 -8.55 -3.84
N GLU A 53 -5.91 -9.26 -4.88
CA GLU A 53 -6.87 -9.77 -5.85
C GLU A 53 -7.43 -11.13 -5.46
N GLN A 54 -6.70 -11.90 -4.66
CA GLN A 54 -7.06 -13.27 -4.37
C GLN A 54 -7.02 -13.54 -2.88
N LEU A 55 -7.77 -14.53 -2.46
CA LEU A 55 -7.63 -15.09 -1.13
C LEU A 55 -6.45 -16.06 -1.12
N HIS A 56 -5.76 -16.13 -0.01
CA HIS A 56 -4.56 -16.95 0.12
C HIS A 56 -4.69 -17.87 1.33
N PRO A 57 -3.99 -19.01 1.33
CA PRO A 57 -4.05 -19.93 2.48
C PRO A 57 -3.32 -19.42 3.72
N THR A 58 -2.46 -18.41 3.59
CA THR A 58 -1.77 -17.85 4.75
C THR A 58 -1.82 -16.33 4.70
N ALA A 59 -1.72 -15.71 5.90
CA ALA A 59 -1.68 -14.25 6.00
C ALA A 59 -0.44 -13.69 5.32
N GLN A 60 0.70 -14.38 5.43
CA GLN A 60 1.92 -13.92 4.80
C GLN A 60 1.78 -13.83 3.28
N GLN A 61 1.16 -14.85 2.68
CA GLN A 61 0.95 -14.83 1.22
C GLN A 61 0.01 -13.72 0.82
N ALA A 62 -1.05 -13.49 1.60
CA ALA A 62 -1.99 -12.41 1.32
C ALA A 62 -1.29 -11.05 1.39
N ILE A 63 -0.49 -10.82 2.43
CA ILE A 63 0.26 -9.58 2.57
C ILE A 63 1.26 -9.43 1.43
N ALA A 64 1.95 -10.50 1.07
CA ALA A 64 2.95 -10.44 0.00
C ALA A 64 2.31 -10.01 -1.31
N GLU A 65 1.13 -10.52 -1.63
CA GLU A 65 0.44 -10.13 -2.84
C GLU A 65 0.01 -8.66 -2.79
N ALA A 66 -0.63 -8.25 -1.70
CA ALA A 66 -1.10 -6.87 -1.58
C ALA A 66 0.07 -5.89 -1.62
N GLU A 67 1.16 -6.22 -0.93
CA GLU A 67 2.35 -5.38 -0.92
C GLU A 67 2.97 -5.29 -2.31
N LYS A 68 3.05 -6.40 -3.02
CA LYS A 68 3.60 -6.40 -4.38
C LYS A 68 2.77 -5.50 -5.29
N ARG A 69 1.45 -5.61 -5.23
CA ARG A 69 0.59 -4.77 -6.04
C ARG A 69 0.73 -3.29 -5.68
N ALA A 70 0.86 -3.00 -4.39
CA ALA A 70 1.06 -1.63 -3.95
C ALA A 70 2.40 -1.09 -4.44
N ARG A 71 3.46 -1.89 -4.37
CA ARG A 71 4.77 -1.47 -4.86
C ARG A 71 4.73 -1.17 -6.35
N GLU A 72 4.05 -2.01 -7.12
CA GLU A 72 3.88 -1.77 -8.55
C GLU A 72 3.10 -0.48 -8.78
N HIS A 73 2.10 -0.23 -7.94
CA HIS A 73 1.32 0.98 -8.06
C HIS A 73 2.14 2.25 -7.76
N THR A 74 3.09 2.17 -6.83
CA THR A 74 3.94 3.33 -6.55
C THR A 74 4.72 3.76 -7.78
N GLY A 75 5.04 2.82 -8.68
CA GLY A 75 5.72 3.15 -9.92
C GLY A 75 4.87 3.96 -10.88
N ARG A 76 3.56 3.98 -10.69
CA ARG A 76 2.64 4.78 -11.51
C ARG A 76 2.34 6.13 -10.89
N LEU A 77 2.71 6.32 -9.61
CA LEU A 77 2.51 7.59 -8.93
C LEU A 77 3.73 8.46 -9.15
N ALA A 78 3.53 9.78 -9.14
CA ALA A 78 4.66 10.68 -9.13
C ALA A 78 5.44 10.45 -7.84
N PRO A 79 6.77 10.28 -7.90
CA PRO A 79 7.55 10.09 -6.69
C PRO A 79 7.34 11.25 -5.72
N PHE A 80 7.25 10.93 -4.43
CA PHE A 80 7.15 11.96 -3.43
C PHE A 80 8.52 12.59 -3.25
N THR A 81 8.64 13.86 -3.58
CA THR A 81 9.87 14.62 -3.41
C THR A 81 9.57 15.96 -2.78
N PHE A 82 10.57 16.55 -2.19
CA PHE A 82 10.45 17.90 -1.65
C PHE A 82 10.81 18.97 -2.67
N ALA A 83 11.41 18.55 -3.75
CA ALA A 83 11.75 19.48 -4.80
C ALA A 83 10.50 19.92 -5.49
N LYS A 84 10.30 20.58 -5.79
CA LYS A 84 9.31 20.80 -6.51
C LYS A 84 8.28 21.13 -6.92
N PRO A 85 7.92 21.69 -6.84
CA PRO A 85 6.85 21.66 -7.56
C PRO A 85 6.66 22.25 -8.86
N ASP A 86 6.82 22.29 -9.42
CA ASP A 86 6.55 22.75 -10.47
C ASP A 86 5.57 22.79 -11.07
N ARG A 87 5.45 22.99 -10.88
CA ARG A 87 4.66 23.15 -11.47
C ARG A 87 3.87 23.59 -11.81
N GLY A 88 3.83 23.69 -11.69
CA GLY A 88 3.27 24.14 -11.99
C GLY A 88 2.46 24.21 -12.39
N PRO A 89 2.04 24.41 -12.55
CA PRO A 89 1.08 24.38 -12.88
C PRO A 89 0.34 23.88 -13.25
N SER A 90 0.41 23.51 -13.05
CA SER A 90 0.29 22.94 -13.34
C SER A 90 -0.25 22.47 -13.39
N GLU A 91 -0.24 22.21 -13.11
CA GLU A 91 -0.19 21.64 -13.20
C GLU A 91 -0.97 21.42 -13.20
N ARG A 92 -1.32 21.29 -13.14
CA ARG A 92 -1.68 20.99 -13.11
C ARG A 92 -2.42 21.06 -13.28
N TYR A 93 -2.38 21.22 -13.13
CA TYR A 93 -2.32 21.16 -13.29
C TYR A 93 -2.42 21.36 -13.69
N SER A 94 -2.41 21.34 -13.66
CA SER A 94 -1.97 21.45 -14.08
C SER A 94 -1.99 21.22 -14.11
#